data_7ee1dbd898d044ac7340ba3a55ed1755
#
_entry.id   7ee1dbd898d044ac7340ba3a55ed1755
#
_cell.length_a   1.000
_cell.length_b   1.000
_cell.length_c   1.000
_cell.angle_alpha   90.00
_cell.angle_beta   90.00
_cell.angle_gamma   90.00
#
_symmetry.space_group_name_H-M   'P 1'
#
loop_
_entity.id
_entity.type
_entity.pdbx_description
1 polymer ?
#
loop_
_entity_poly.entity_id
_entity_poly.type
_entity_poly.pdbx_seq_one_letter_code
_entity_poly.pdbx_strand_id
1 'polypeptide(L)'
;MADVVVYRTPYCFHCVRAHRLLEGKGVPFKEVDVAGDAGKRQWLFDVTHRRTVPQVFINGKPVGGFDDLARLDRSGELDRMLAESV
;
A
#
# COMPACT_ATOMS: atom_id res chain seq x y z
N MET A 1 8.51 -3.92 13.80
CA MET A 1 7.35 -3.79 12.90
C MET A 1 7.79 -3.29 11.55
N ALA A 2 7.09 -3.69 10.51
CA ALA A 2 7.37 -3.25 9.17
C ALA A 2 7.03 -1.77 8.97
N ASP A 3 7.74 -1.12 8.06
CA ASP A 3 7.44 0.22 7.62
C ASP A 3 6.44 0.12 6.45
N VAL A 4 5.21 0.56 6.66
CA VAL A 4 4.12 0.43 5.69
C VAL A 4 3.67 1.81 5.23
N VAL A 5 3.68 2.02 3.91
CA VAL A 5 3.24 3.27 3.31
C VAL A 5 2.22 2.97 2.22
N VAL A 6 1.10 3.68 2.25
CA VAL A 6 0.04 3.54 1.26
C VAL A 6 -0.11 4.86 0.50
N TYR A 7 0.12 4.82 -0.80
CA TYR A 7 -0.09 5.98 -1.67
C TYR A 7 -1.50 5.89 -2.23
N ARG A 8 -2.29 6.92 -1.99
CA ARG A 8 -3.73 6.89 -2.27
C ARG A 8 -4.25 8.22 -2.80
N THR A 9 -5.52 8.22 -3.22
CA THR A 9 -6.25 9.45 -3.54
C THR A 9 -7.56 9.45 -2.75
N PRO A 10 -8.20 10.62 -2.55
CA PRO A 10 -9.56 10.69 -1.98
C PRO A 10 -10.57 9.98 -2.89
N TYR A 11 -11.66 9.52 -2.32
CA TYR A 11 -12.77 8.92 -3.06
C TYR A 11 -12.37 7.67 -3.87
N CYS A 12 -11.47 6.88 -3.33
CA CYS A 12 -11.00 5.66 -3.96
C CYS A 12 -11.46 4.45 -3.15
N PHE A 13 -12.32 3.63 -3.72
CA PHE A 13 -12.85 2.44 -3.04
C PHE A 13 -11.76 1.45 -2.67
N HIS A 14 -10.85 1.18 -3.59
CA HIS A 14 -9.76 0.24 -3.32
C HIS A 14 -8.81 0.77 -2.26
N CYS A 15 -8.64 2.09 -2.19
CA CYS A 15 -7.84 2.71 -1.14
C CYS A 15 -8.48 2.52 0.23
N VAL A 16 -9.81 2.66 0.31
CA VAL A 16 -10.55 2.43 1.55
C VAL A 16 -10.42 0.98 1.99
N ARG A 17 -10.50 0.04 1.05
CA ARG A 17 -10.36 -1.38 1.36
C ARG A 17 -8.96 -1.71 1.87
N ALA A 18 -7.93 -1.14 1.25
CA ALA A 18 -6.55 -1.33 1.70
C ALA A 18 -6.36 -0.78 3.10
N HIS A 19 -6.92 0.40 3.37
CA HIS A 19 -6.88 1.01 4.70
C HIS A 19 -7.51 0.09 5.74
N ARG A 20 -8.70 -0.43 5.46
CA ARG A 20 -9.41 -1.30 6.40
C ARG A 20 -8.66 -2.60 6.67
N LEU A 21 -8.08 -3.18 5.63
CA LEU A 21 -7.33 -4.41 5.78
C LEU A 21 -6.12 -4.21 6.69
N LEU A 22 -5.34 -3.16 6.44
CA LEU A 22 -4.16 -2.86 7.24
C LEU A 22 -4.52 -2.45 8.67
N GLU A 23 -5.60 -1.70 8.84
CA GLU A 23 -6.08 -1.33 10.16
C GLU A 23 -6.49 -2.57 10.96
N GLY A 24 -7.14 -3.53 10.30
CA GLY A 24 -7.52 -4.79 10.93
C GLY A 24 -6.34 -5.65 11.35
N LYS A 25 -5.17 -5.45 10.74
CA LYS A 25 -3.94 -6.15 11.12
C LYS A 25 -3.28 -5.54 12.35
N GLY A 26 -3.74 -4.37 12.80
CA GLY A 26 -3.20 -3.73 14.00
C GLY A 26 -1.80 -3.16 13.84
N VAL A 27 -1.33 -2.96 12.61
CA VAL A 27 0.00 -2.40 12.37
C VAL A 27 -0.12 -0.91 12.04
N PRO A 28 0.84 -0.09 12.48
CA PRO A 28 0.85 1.31 12.06
C PRO A 28 1.23 1.41 10.59
N PHE A 29 0.59 2.32 9.88
CA PHE A 29 0.93 2.59 8.48
C PHE A 29 0.71 4.06 8.18
N LYS A 30 1.46 4.56 7.21
CA LYS A 30 1.38 5.93 6.76
C LYS A 30 0.59 5.97 5.44
N GLU A 31 -0.28 6.96 5.32
CA GLU A 31 -0.99 7.19 4.06
C GLU A 31 -0.52 8.50 3.46
N VAL A 32 -0.25 8.47 2.15
CA VAL A 32 0.20 9.64 1.40
C VAL A 32 -0.79 9.92 0.28
N ASP A 33 -1.39 11.10 0.30
CA ASP A 33 -2.32 11.53 -0.74
C ASP A 33 -1.51 12.03 -1.93
N VAL A 34 -1.73 11.42 -3.10
CA VAL A 34 -1.03 11.82 -4.33
C VAL A 34 -1.94 12.56 -5.31
N ALA A 35 -3.17 12.87 -4.91
CA ALA A 35 -4.06 13.65 -5.75
C ALA A 35 -3.48 15.05 -5.92
N GLY A 36 -3.39 15.51 -7.17
CA GLY A 36 -2.82 16.82 -7.45
C GLY A 36 -1.31 16.92 -7.33
N ASP A 37 -0.64 15.80 -7.06
CA ASP A 37 0.83 15.78 -6.98
C ASP A 37 1.38 15.00 -8.16
N ALA A 38 1.59 15.69 -9.27
CA ALA A 38 2.04 15.06 -10.50
C ALA A 38 3.43 14.45 -10.37
N GLY A 39 4.31 15.08 -9.61
CA GLY A 39 5.66 14.57 -9.40
C GLY A 39 5.67 13.25 -8.65
N LYS A 40 4.86 13.16 -7.60
CA LYS A 40 4.76 11.94 -6.80
C LYS A 40 4.09 10.82 -7.58
N ARG A 41 3.06 11.13 -8.37
CA ARG A 41 2.41 10.14 -9.23
C ARG A 41 3.37 9.62 -10.30
N GLN A 42 4.21 10.49 -10.87
CA GLN A 42 5.22 10.07 -11.83
C GLN A 42 6.24 9.14 -11.17
N TRP A 43 6.68 9.48 -9.96
CA TRP A 43 7.60 8.64 -9.21
C TRP A 43 6.99 7.25 -8.95
N LEU A 44 5.71 7.20 -8.57
CA LEU A 44 5.02 5.92 -8.35
C LEU A 44 5.02 5.09 -9.63
N PHE A 45 4.74 5.71 -10.77
CA PHE A 45 4.75 4.99 -12.05
C PHE A 45 6.14 4.47 -12.38
N ASP A 46 7.16 5.28 -12.15
CA ASP A 46 8.54 4.88 -12.44
C ASP A 46 8.96 3.68 -11.61
N VAL A 47 8.51 3.60 -10.36
CA VAL A 47 8.88 2.53 -9.43
C VAL A 47 8.00 1.30 -9.59
N THR A 48 6.71 1.47 -9.78
CA THR A 48 5.74 0.35 -9.80
C THR A 48 5.33 -0.07 -11.20
N HIS A 49 5.52 0.77 -12.21
CA HIS A 49 5.02 0.62 -13.58
C HIS A 49 3.49 0.54 -13.62
N ARG A 50 2.81 1.11 -12.62
CA ARG A 50 1.35 1.15 -12.54
C ARG A 50 0.87 2.57 -12.33
N ARG A 51 -0.29 2.89 -12.89
CA ARG A 51 -0.92 4.21 -12.77
C ARG A 51 -2.10 4.20 -11.80
N THR A 52 -2.38 3.06 -11.18
CA THR A 52 -3.53 2.90 -10.29
C THR A 52 -3.16 3.18 -8.83
N VAL A 53 -4.16 3.49 -8.03
CA VAL A 53 -4.06 3.61 -6.58
C VAL A 53 -5.07 2.64 -5.96
N PRO A 54 -4.84 2.12 -4.77
CA PRO A 54 -3.69 2.38 -3.91
C PRO A 54 -2.42 1.69 -4.40
N GLN A 55 -1.26 2.19 -3.98
CA GLN A 55 0.00 1.47 -4.13
C GLN A 55 0.62 1.34 -2.75
N VAL A 56 0.82 0.09 -2.31
CA VAL A 56 1.28 -0.23 -0.97
C VAL A 56 2.76 -0.60 -1.01
N PHE A 57 3.52 -0.02 -0.10
CA PHE A 57 4.95 -0.34 0.06
C PHE A 57 5.16 -0.91 1.46
N ILE A 58 5.88 -2.02 1.55
CA ILE A 58 6.26 -2.62 2.83
C ILE A 58 7.77 -2.70 2.86
N ASN A 59 8.37 -2.05 3.85
CA ASN A 59 9.83 -1.96 4.01
C ASN A 59 10.51 -1.47 2.73
N GLY A 60 9.90 -0.46 2.09
CA GLY A 60 10.45 0.14 0.88
C GLY A 60 10.21 -0.62 -0.40
N LYS A 61 9.57 -1.79 -0.35
CA LYS A 61 9.31 -2.61 -1.53
C LYS A 61 7.86 -2.45 -1.98
N PRO A 62 7.61 -2.20 -3.27
CA PRO A 62 6.24 -2.12 -3.76
C PRO A 62 5.57 -3.49 -3.72
N VAL A 63 4.41 -3.54 -3.09
CA VAL A 63 3.60 -4.76 -2.98
C VAL A 63 2.52 -4.79 -4.06
N GLY A 64 2.00 -3.63 -4.41
CA GLY A 64 0.96 -3.49 -5.41
C GLY A 64 -0.29 -2.82 -4.86
N GLY A 65 -1.42 -3.07 -5.51
CA GLY A 65 -2.70 -2.51 -5.13
C GLY A 65 -3.45 -3.38 -4.13
N PHE A 66 -4.75 -3.09 -3.98
CA PHE A 66 -5.57 -3.83 -3.03
C PHE A 66 -5.67 -5.32 -3.35
N ASP A 67 -5.82 -5.69 -4.63
CA ASP A 67 -5.95 -7.09 -5.00
C ASP A 67 -4.69 -7.88 -4.65
N ASP A 68 -3.52 -7.27 -4.86
CA ASP A 68 -2.25 -7.89 -4.49
C ASP A 68 -2.15 -8.07 -2.98
N LEU A 69 -2.54 -7.02 -2.23
CA LEU A 69 -2.52 -7.04 -0.78
C LEU A 69 -3.46 -8.12 -0.23
N ALA A 70 -4.66 -8.22 -0.78
CA ALA A 70 -5.65 -9.21 -0.37
C ALA A 70 -5.18 -10.63 -0.65
N ARG A 71 -4.50 -10.85 -1.79
CA ARG A 71 -3.95 -12.16 -2.13
C ARG A 71 -2.87 -12.58 -1.15
N LEU A 72 -1.98 -11.65 -0.78
CA LEU A 72 -0.96 -11.92 0.23
C LEU A 72 -1.57 -12.23 1.59
N ASP A 73 -2.67 -11.55 1.91
CA ASP A 73 -3.38 -11.80 3.16
C ASP A 73 -3.98 -13.22 3.18
N ARG A 74 -4.62 -13.63 2.10
CA ARG A 74 -5.23 -14.96 2.01
C ARG A 74 -4.19 -16.09 2.10
N SER A 75 -2.99 -15.87 1.59
CA SER A 75 -1.92 -16.87 1.63
C SER A 75 -1.18 -16.91 2.97
N GLY A 76 -1.43 -15.94 3.85
CA GLY A 76 -0.70 -15.81 5.11
C GLY A 76 0.63 -15.07 4.98
N GLU A 77 1.03 -14.74 3.76
CA GLU A 77 2.30 -14.07 3.51
C GLU A 77 2.33 -12.64 4.02
N LEU A 78 1.18 -11.96 3.99
CA LEU A 78 1.11 -10.58 4.45
C LEU A 78 1.49 -10.46 5.93
N ASP A 79 0.99 -11.35 6.78
CA ASP A 79 1.30 -11.32 8.21
C ASP A 79 2.79 -11.46 8.45
N ARG A 80 3.45 -12.34 7.68
CA ARG A 80 4.89 -12.52 7.76
C ARG A 80 5.63 -11.25 7.35
N MET A 81 5.21 -10.63 6.25
CA MET A 81 5.83 -9.39 5.77
C MET A 81 5.68 -8.26 6.77
N LEU A 82 4.51 -8.16 7.40
CA LEU A 82 4.24 -7.11 8.38
C LEU A 82 5.02 -7.31 9.68
N ALA A 83 5.42 -8.53 9.98
CA ALA A 83 6.22 -8.84 11.16
C ALA A 83 7.71 -8.53 10.97
N GLU A 84 8.17 -8.41 9.73
CA GLU A 84 9.57 -8.12 9.45
C GLU A 84 9.90 -6.66 9.76
N SER A 85 11.05 -6.44 10.40
CA SER A 85 11.55 -5.09 10.65
C SER A 85 12.44 -4.62 9.52
N VAL A 86 12.49 -3.31 9.34
CA VAL A 86 13.40 -2.71 8.36
C VAL A 86 14.84 -2.85 8.83
#